data_4b5015007b54af25c19b8e9126fe7198
#
_entry.id   4b5015007b54af25c19b8e9126fe7198
#
_cell.length_a   1.000
_cell.length_b   1.000
_cell.length_c   1.000
_cell.angle_alpha   90.00
_cell.angle_beta   90.00
_cell.angle_gamma   90.00
#
_symmetry.space_group_name_H-M   'P 1'
#
loop_
_entity.id
_entity.type
_entity.pdbx_description
1 polymer ?
#
loop_
_entity_poly.entity_id
_entity_poly.type
_entity_poly.pdbx_seq_one_letter_code
_entity_poly.pdbx_strand_id
1 'polypeptide(L)'
;MNTVKSFVNQKANLEPQNESQNDTVDAEKSYLLMIPYVGKPSLIFKRKMTEIVKDAFDVKLRCAYTSYKIKNYFSLKCPSPSYLASNVVYKYTCRCDTDAVYIGETKIHIGTRAEAHMDIQAEKPTAVGKHIKECEDCFVACEQGRLSFVDFPVVKQCRSKFDAEIKEALMIQKENPIINKQLFKSGSSFTLKIFG
;
A
#
# COMPACT_ATOMS: atom_id res chain seq x y z
N MET A 1 33.06 -4.51 26.77
CA MET A 1 32.18 -5.61 27.22
C MET A 1 30.81 -5.00 27.52
N ASN A 2 29.94 -4.98 26.55
CA ASN A 2 28.55 -4.50 26.74
C ASN A 2 27.61 -5.52 26.13
N THR A 3 26.88 -6.17 27.01
CA THR A 3 25.95 -7.25 26.71
C THR A 3 24.63 -6.67 26.18
N VAL A 4 24.31 -6.93 24.92
CA VAL A 4 23.03 -6.60 24.32
C VAL A 4 22.03 -7.68 24.71
N LYS A 5 21.01 -7.33 25.50
CA LYS A 5 19.89 -8.22 25.83
C LYS A 5 18.94 -8.31 24.64
N SER A 6 18.82 -9.51 24.08
CA SER A 6 17.82 -9.88 23.09
C SER A 6 16.43 -9.98 23.74
N PHE A 7 15.46 -9.20 23.26
CA PHE A 7 14.04 -9.40 23.57
C PHE A 7 13.45 -10.47 22.66
N VAL A 8 13.15 -11.60 23.24
CA VAL A 8 12.42 -12.69 22.58
C VAL A 8 10.94 -12.41 22.68
N ASN A 9 10.27 -12.26 21.52
CA ASN A 9 8.83 -12.23 21.40
C ASN A 9 8.25 -13.62 21.63
N GLN A 10 7.65 -13.87 22.79
CA GLN A 10 6.79 -15.03 23.01
C GLN A 10 5.37 -14.70 22.53
N LYS A 11 4.96 -15.32 21.42
CA LYS A 11 3.54 -15.44 21.05
C LYS A 11 2.90 -16.48 21.95
N ALA A 12 2.05 -16.06 22.87
CA ALA A 12 1.16 -16.94 23.59
C ALA A 12 -0.01 -17.34 22.68
N ASN A 13 -0.09 -18.63 22.35
CA ASN A 13 -1.28 -19.25 21.79
C ASN A 13 -2.33 -19.36 22.90
N LEU A 14 -3.46 -18.68 22.76
CA LEU A 14 -4.64 -18.87 23.59
C LEU A 14 -5.68 -19.63 22.77
N GLU A 15 -5.86 -20.90 23.10
CA GLU A 15 -7.01 -21.69 22.66
C GLU A 15 -8.28 -21.24 23.42
N PRO A 16 -9.46 -21.26 22.77
CA PRO A 16 -10.70 -20.90 23.44
C PRO A 16 -11.21 -22.07 24.29
N GLN A 17 -11.15 -21.95 25.58
CA GLN A 17 -11.91 -22.83 26.45
C GLN A 17 -13.34 -22.30 26.62
N ASN A 18 -14.29 -23.08 26.10
CA ASN A 18 -15.71 -22.96 26.39
C ASN A 18 -15.96 -23.38 27.83
N GLU A 19 -16.30 -22.44 28.68
CA GLU A 19 -17.05 -22.73 29.91
C GLU A 19 -18.19 -21.73 30.07
N SER A 20 -19.39 -22.24 29.89
CA SER A 20 -20.66 -21.60 30.22
C SER A 20 -20.77 -21.45 31.73
N GLN A 21 -20.63 -20.21 32.23
CA GLN A 21 -21.20 -19.84 33.51
C GLN A 21 -21.99 -18.55 33.34
N ASN A 22 -23.32 -18.70 33.44
CA ASN A 22 -24.27 -17.63 33.60
C ASN A 22 -24.09 -17.00 35.00
N ASP A 23 -23.21 -16.01 35.08
CA ASP A 23 -23.22 -15.02 36.15
C ASP A 23 -23.64 -13.69 35.50
N THR A 24 -24.88 -13.28 35.77
CA THR A 24 -25.39 -11.94 35.52
C THR A 24 -24.64 -10.96 36.42
N VAL A 25 -23.39 -10.67 36.07
CA VAL A 25 -22.67 -9.51 36.60
C VAL A 25 -23.25 -8.30 35.90
N ASP A 26 -23.95 -7.43 36.66
CA ASP A 26 -24.37 -6.11 36.22
C ASP A 26 -23.17 -5.43 35.57
N ALA A 27 -23.17 -5.33 34.24
CA ALA A 27 -22.07 -4.77 33.49
C ALA A 27 -21.98 -3.27 33.85
N GLU A 28 -21.04 -2.92 34.73
CA GLU A 28 -20.78 -1.55 35.18
C GLU A 28 -20.62 -0.65 33.92
N LYS A 29 -21.58 0.24 33.70
CA LYS A 29 -21.57 1.13 32.54
C LYS A 29 -20.30 1.98 32.56
N SER A 30 -19.46 1.80 31.56
CA SER A 30 -18.21 2.55 31.42
C SER A 30 -18.18 3.35 30.12
N TYR A 31 -17.73 4.60 30.20
CA TYR A 31 -17.58 5.51 29.05
C TYR A 31 -16.11 5.85 28.83
N LEU A 32 -15.71 5.98 27.56
CA LEU A 32 -14.34 6.36 27.17
C LEU A 32 -14.31 7.82 26.76
N LEU A 33 -13.50 8.63 27.45
CA LEU A 33 -13.23 10.02 27.12
C LEU A 33 -11.80 10.15 26.56
N MET A 34 -11.67 10.70 25.35
CA MET A 34 -10.38 11.01 24.73
C MET A 34 -9.97 12.44 25.09
N ILE A 35 -8.80 12.60 25.72
CA ILE A 35 -8.30 13.91 26.20
C ILE A 35 -6.95 14.21 25.54
N PRO A 36 -6.71 15.43 25.01
CA PRO A 36 -5.38 15.83 24.58
C PRO A 36 -4.42 15.85 25.76
N TYR A 37 -3.23 15.24 25.61
CA TYR A 37 -2.22 15.30 26.65
C TYR A 37 -1.37 16.57 26.53
N VAL A 38 -1.56 17.48 27.46
CA VAL A 38 -0.80 18.74 27.59
C VAL A 38 -0.03 18.84 28.92
N GLY A 39 0.35 17.70 29.49
CA GLY A 39 1.08 17.59 30.73
C GLY A 39 0.17 17.57 31.98
N LYS A 40 0.62 18.18 33.08
CA LYS A 40 -0.11 18.19 34.38
C LYS A 40 -1.57 18.62 34.29
N PRO A 41 -1.97 19.65 33.49
CA PRO A 41 -3.37 20.03 33.36
C PRO A 41 -4.28 18.89 32.91
N SER A 42 -3.83 18.00 31.98
CA SER A 42 -4.63 16.87 31.52
C SER A 42 -4.86 15.84 32.64
N LEU A 43 -3.91 15.64 33.52
CA LEU A 43 -4.04 14.75 34.69
C LEU A 43 -5.05 15.29 35.70
N ILE A 44 -4.99 16.59 35.97
CA ILE A 44 -5.92 17.28 36.89
C ILE A 44 -7.35 17.21 36.32
N PHE A 45 -7.48 17.49 35.01
CA PHE A 45 -8.78 17.43 34.31
C PHE A 45 -9.37 16.01 34.38
N LYS A 46 -8.56 14.97 34.07
CA LYS A 46 -9.00 13.58 34.18
C LYS A 46 -9.57 13.28 35.56
N ARG A 47 -8.82 13.62 36.64
CA ARG A 47 -9.24 13.35 38.02
C ARG A 47 -10.59 14.01 38.32
N LYS A 48 -10.70 15.30 38.06
CA LYS A 48 -11.94 16.07 38.30
C LYS A 48 -13.13 15.50 37.51
N MET A 49 -12.94 15.19 36.23
CA MET A 49 -14.01 14.61 35.41
C MET A 49 -14.43 13.24 35.88
N THR A 50 -13.49 12.40 36.34
CA THR A 50 -13.81 11.08 36.87
C THR A 50 -14.62 11.18 38.19
N GLU A 51 -14.26 12.12 39.05
CA GLU A 51 -15.00 12.41 40.30
C GLU A 51 -16.42 12.89 40.00
N ILE A 52 -16.57 13.93 39.16
CA ILE A 52 -17.90 14.52 38.82
C ILE A 52 -18.81 13.47 38.17
N VAL A 53 -18.30 12.68 37.22
CA VAL A 53 -19.11 11.69 36.50
C VAL A 53 -19.54 10.56 37.43
N LYS A 54 -18.65 10.14 38.32
CA LYS A 54 -18.99 9.13 39.35
C LYS A 54 -20.07 9.62 40.30
N ASP A 55 -19.92 10.86 40.80
CA ASP A 55 -20.86 11.42 41.79
C ASP A 55 -22.24 11.75 41.16
N ALA A 56 -22.28 12.19 39.91
CA ALA A 56 -23.52 12.60 39.25
C ALA A 56 -24.29 11.45 38.59
N PHE A 57 -23.61 10.42 38.09
CA PHE A 57 -24.23 9.42 37.23
C PHE A 57 -23.96 7.96 37.64
N ASP A 58 -23.18 7.75 38.69
CA ASP A 58 -22.76 6.40 39.14
C ASP A 58 -22.21 5.51 37.99
N VAL A 59 -21.41 6.09 37.11
CA VAL A 59 -20.80 5.41 35.97
C VAL A 59 -19.28 5.58 36.01
N LYS A 60 -18.58 4.59 35.44
CA LYS A 60 -17.12 4.60 35.40
C LYS A 60 -16.63 5.33 34.15
N LEU A 61 -15.89 6.43 34.35
CA LEU A 61 -15.24 7.17 33.26
C LEU A 61 -13.81 6.66 33.05
N ARG A 62 -13.54 6.11 31.86
CA ARG A 62 -12.20 5.75 31.40
C ARG A 62 -11.66 6.87 30.53
N CYS A 63 -10.47 7.41 30.87
CA CYS A 63 -9.84 8.45 30.07
C CYS A 63 -8.63 7.90 29.32
N ALA A 64 -8.58 8.11 28.01
CA ALA A 64 -7.40 7.85 27.19
C ALA A 64 -6.80 9.18 26.71
N TYR A 65 -5.47 9.24 26.60
CA TYR A 65 -4.77 10.43 26.17
C TYR A 65 -4.43 10.36 24.69
N THR A 66 -4.74 11.45 23.97
CA THR A 66 -4.22 11.69 22.62
C THR A 66 -3.01 12.59 22.69
N SER A 67 -1.91 12.22 22.08
CA SER A 67 -0.73 13.07 21.91
C SER A 67 -0.57 13.48 20.45
N TYR A 68 -0.25 14.74 20.22
CA TYR A 68 0.17 15.16 18.90
C TYR A 68 1.58 14.62 18.64
N LYS A 69 1.71 13.82 17.58
CA LYS A 69 3.02 13.33 17.15
C LYS A 69 3.73 14.46 16.41
N ILE A 70 5.04 14.61 16.66
CA ILE A 70 5.90 15.59 15.97
C ILE A 70 5.74 15.55 14.45
N LYS A 71 5.52 14.35 13.89
CA LYS A 71 5.22 14.16 12.46
C LYS A 71 4.00 14.94 11.92
N ASN A 72 3.08 15.36 12.80
CA ASN A 72 1.89 16.11 12.40
C ASN A 72 2.18 17.61 12.23
N TYR A 73 3.30 18.09 12.78
CA TYR A 73 3.74 19.49 12.67
C TYR A 73 4.75 19.72 11.56
N PHE A 74 5.41 18.65 11.10
CA PHE A 74 6.45 18.75 10.09
C PHE A 74 6.13 17.80 8.96
N SER A 75 6.08 18.31 7.75
CA SER A 75 6.17 17.48 6.54
C SER A 75 7.61 16.99 6.42
N LEU A 76 7.95 15.94 7.16
CA LEU A 76 9.30 15.36 7.17
C LEU A 76 9.67 14.62 5.89
N LYS A 77 8.73 14.53 4.94
CA LYS A 77 8.97 13.85 3.68
C LYS A 77 9.15 14.87 2.58
N CYS A 78 10.37 15.01 2.11
CA CYS A 78 10.56 15.47 0.75
C CYS A 78 9.76 14.56 -0.18
N PRO A 79 9.08 15.09 -1.22
CA PRO A 79 8.45 14.24 -2.21
C PRO A 79 9.50 13.25 -2.73
N SER A 80 9.22 11.96 -2.60
CA SER A 80 10.12 10.94 -3.14
C SER A 80 10.23 11.14 -4.64
N PRO A 81 11.44 11.02 -5.20
CA PRO A 81 11.61 11.05 -6.66
C PRO A 81 10.65 10.07 -7.33
N SER A 82 10.08 10.45 -8.47
CA SER A 82 9.04 9.65 -9.14
C SER A 82 9.50 8.24 -9.51
N TYR A 83 10.78 8.06 -9.81
CA TYR A 83 11.36 6.73 -10.13
C TYR A 83 11.39 5.77 -8.93
N LEU A 84 11.30 6.27 -7.69
CA LEU A 84 11.21 5.46 -6.47
C LEU A 84 9.77 5.11 -6.08
N ALA A 85 8.76 5.51 -6.86
CA ALA A 85 7.39 5.13 -6.60
C ALA A 85 7.24 3.60 -6.66
N SER A 86 6.58 3.02 -5.68
CA SER A 86 6.32 1.58 -5.55
C SER A 86 4.83 1.33 -5.27
N ASN A 87 4.37 0.10 -5.44
CA ASN A 87 2.94 -0.25 -5.41
C ASN A 87 2.13 0.67 -6.34
N VAL A 88 2.48 0.65 -7.62
CA VAL A 88 1.86 1.52 -8.63
C VAL A 88 1.36 0.71 -9.82
N VAL A 89 0.33 1.24 -10.48
CA VAL A 89 -0.06 0.86 -11.83
C VAL A 89 0.52 1.90 -12.78
N TYR A 90 1.20 1.45 -13.81
CA TYR A 90 1.86 2.27 -14.81
C TYR A 90 1.40 1.87 -16.22
N LYS A 91 1.66 2.77 -17.16
CA LYS A 91 1.29 2.59 -18.56
C LYS A 91 2.53 2.83 -19.42
N TYR A 92 2.75 2.00 -20.41
CA TYR A 92 3.70 2.24 -21.48
C TYR A 92 2.92 2.43 -22.77
N THR A 93 3.31 3.41 -23.58
CA THR A 93 2.76 3.64 -24.91
C THR A 93 3.90 3.67 -25.91
N CYS A 94 3.78 2.91 -26.97
CA CYS A 94 4.77 2.90 -28.03
C CYS A 94 4.88 4.31 -28.67
N ARG A 95 6.09 4.70 -29.04
CA ARG A 95 6.34 6.02 -29.64
C ARG A 95 5.88 6.13 -31.09
N CYS A 96 5.84 5.02 -31.80
CA CYS A 96 5.45 4.95 -33.21
C CYS A 96 4.00 4.53 -33.41
N ASP A 97 3.42 3.85 -32.44
CA ASP A 97 2.06 3.37 -32.51
C ASP A 97 1.35 3.66 -31.16
N THR A 98 0.52 4.68 -31.14
CA THR A 98 -0.21 5.10 -29.94
C THR A 98 -1.23 4.07 -29.46
N ASP A 99 -1.62 3.12 -30.31
CA ASP A 99 -2.54 2.03 -29.97
C ASP A 99 -1.80 0.87 -29.30
N ALA A 100 -0.48 0.77 -29.52
CA ALA A 100 0.37 -0.22 -28.86
C ALA A 100 0.66 0.20 -27.42
N VAL A 101 -0.26 -0.13 -26.54
CA VAL A 101 -0.27 0.21 -25.12
C VAL A 101 -0.05 -1.05 -24.28
N TYR A 102 0.68 -0.87 -23.17
CA TYR A 102 0.82 -1.83 -22.09
C TYR A 102 0.43 -1.20 -20.76
N ILE A 103 -0.31 -1.92 -19.94
CA ILE A 103 -0.63 -1.57 -18.55
C ILE A 103 -0.04 -2.65 -17.66
N GLY A 104 0.67 -2.24 -16.61
CA GLY A 104 1.30 -3.15 -15.68
C GLY A 104 1.30 -2.61 -14.25
N GLU A 105 1.45 -3.53 -13.29
CA GLU A 105 1.65 -3.19 -11.89
C GLU A 105 3.10 -3.44 -11.46
N THR A 106 3.51 -2.79 -10.39
CA THR A 106 4.76 -3.13 -9.73
C THR A 106 4.69 -2.83 -8.23
N LYS A 107 5.21 -3.76 -7.42
CA LYS A 107 5.44 -3.56 -5.98
C LYS A 107 6.80 -2.92 -5.69
N ILE A 108 7.76 -3.09 -6.59
CA ILE A 108 9.10 -2.50 -6.51
C ILE A 108 9.10 -1.09 -7.11
N HIS A 109 10.24 -0.41 -7.07
CA HIS A 109 10.37 0.92 -7.66
C HIS A 109 10.11 0.91 -9.16
N ILE A 110 9.37 1.89 -9.66
CA ILE A 110 9.04 1.99 -11.08
C ILE A 110 10.29 2.14 -11.95
N GLY A 111 11.34 2.83 -11.46
CA GLY A 111 12.62 2.90 -12.15
C GLY A 111 13.21 1.53 -12.44
N THR A 112 13.33 0.68 -11.41
CA THR A 112 13.84 -0.71 -11.56
C THR A 112 12.93 -1.55 -12.47
N ARG A 113 11.62 -1.34 -12.42
CA ARG A 113 10.67 -2.04 -13.29
C ARG A 113 10.82 -1.61 -14.75
N ALA A 114 11.01 -0.32 -15.00
CA ALA A 114 11.27 0.22 -16.33
C ALA A 114 12.59 -0.32 -16.92
N GLU A 115 13.66 -0.38 -16.12
CA GLU A 115 14.93 -1.01 -16.51
C GLU A 115 14.72 -2.46 -16.94
N ALA A 116 13.94 -3.24 -16.18
CA ALA A 116 13.63 -4.63 -16.55
C ALA A 116 12.81 -4.75 -17.86
N HIS A 117 12.04 -3.73 -18.23
CA HIS A 117 11.36 -3.68 -19.52
C HIS A 117 12.29 -3.30 -20.66
N MET A 118 13.26 -2.45 -20.41
CA MET A 118 14.25 -1.99 -21.40
C MET A 118 15.42 -2.98 -21.58
N ASP A 119 15.54 -4.00 -20.71
CA ASP A 119 16.51 -5.06 -20.87
C ASP A 119 16.08 -6.01 -22.01
N ILE A 120 16.34 -5.55 -23.24
CA ILE A 120 16.02 -6.29 -24.46
C ILE A 120 16.93 -7.50 -24.69
N GLN A 121 18.06 -7.61 -23.96
CA GLN A 121 18.99 -8.74 -24.04
C GLN A 121 18.67 -9.83 -23.02
N ALA A 122 17.72 -9.61 -22.11
CA ALA A 122 17.30 -10.59 -21.13
C ALA A 122 16.93 -11.93 -21.80
N GLU A 123 17.31 -13.03 -21.16
CA GLU A 123 16.95 -14.38 -21.62
C GLU A 123 15.42 -14.55 -21.76
N LYS A 124 14.67 -13.94 -20.85
CA LYS A 124 13.19 -13.92 -20.85
C LYS A 124 12.69 -12.47 -20.84
N PRO A 125 12.66 -11.80 -21.99
CA PRO A 125 12.21 -10.42 -22.05
C PRO A 125 10.73 -10.30 -21.65
N THR A 126 10.38 -9.18 -21.04
CA THR A 126 9.00 -8.83 -20.69
C THR A 126 8.15 -8.61 -21.96
N ALA A 127 6.81 -8.50 -21.82
CA ALA A 127 5.96 -8.20 -22.98
C ALA A 127 6.34 -6.88 -23.66
N VAL A 128 6.66 -5.84 -22.86
CA VAL A 128 7.17 -4.57 -23.39
C VAL A 128 8.54 -4.75 -24.04
N GLY A 129 9.45 -5.52 -23.41
CA GLY A 129 10.77 -5.80 -24.00
C GLY A 129 10.68 -6.54 -25.33
N LYS A 130 9.73 -7.47 -25.49
CA LYS A 130 9.45 -8.12 -26.79
C LYS A 130 8.96 -7.12 -27.83
N HIS A 131 7.99 -6.27 -27.44
CA HIS A 131 7.49 -5.22 -28.32
C HIS A 131 8.60 -4.24 -28.75
N ILE A 132 9.47 -3.83 -27.81
CA ILE A 132 10.62 -2.96 -28.13
C ILE A 132 11.53 -3.62 -29.17
N LYS A 133 11.77 -4.93 -29.07
CA LYS A 133 12.56 -5.67 -30.06
C LYS A 133 11.92 -5.72 -31.46
N GLU A 134 10.60 -5.82 -31.50
CA GLU A 134 9.83 -5.94 -32.74
C GLU A 134 9.58 -4.57 -33.42
N CYS A 135 9.59 -3.49 -32.66
CA CYS A 135 9.38 -2.12 -33.15
C CYS A 135 10.71 -1.42 -33.37
N GLU A 136 11.09 -1.16 -34.63
CA GLU A 136 12.39 -0.60 -35.03
C GLU A 136 12.71 0.72 -34.32
N ASP A 137 11.77 1.68 -34.29
CA ASP A 137 11.98 2.97 -33.63
C ASP A 137 12.14 2.85 -32.11
N CYS A 138 11.37 1.93 -31.49
CA CYS A 138 11.51 1.67 -30.06
C CYS A 138 12.84 0.98 -29.74
N PHE A 139 13.29 0.08 -30.61
CA PHE A 139 14.57 -0.59 -30.50
C PHE A 139 15.73 0.40 -30.57
N VAL A 140 15.76 1.23 -31.61
CA VAL A 140 16.76 2.30 -31.77
C VAL A 140 16.74 3.27 -30.60
N ALA A 141 15.54 3.67 -30.13
CA ALA A 141 15.42 4.56 -28.98
C ALA A 141 15.94 3.93 -27.69
N CYS A 142 15.76 2.61 -27.51
CA CYS A 142 16.28 1.86 -26.38
C CYS A 142 17.81 1.78 -26.42
N GLU A 143 18.40 1.37 -27.54
CA GLU A 143 19.86 1.28 -27.72
C GLU A 143 20.56 2.63 -27.55
N GLN A 144 19.93 3.71 -27.98
CA GLN A 144 20.45 5.07 -27.82
C GLN A 144 20.21 5.67 -26.42
N GLY A 145 19.66 4.92 -25.48
CA GLY A 145 19.35 5.40 -24.14
C GLY A 145 18.29 6.49 -24.08
N ARG A 146 17.48 6.66 -25.13
CA ARG A 146 16.39 7.63 -25.20
C ARG A 146 15.10 7.14 -24.51
N LEU A 147 14.95 5.80 -24.32
CA LEU A 147 13.94 5.23 -23.46
C LEU A 147 14.41 5.29 -22.00
N SER A 148 13.51 5.64 -21.11
CA SER A 148 13.78 5.75 -19.68
C SER A 148 12.54 5.45 -18.85
N PHE A 149 12.63 5.50 -17.53
CA PHE A 149 11.46 5.33 -16.65
C PHE A 149 10.34 6.36 -16.91
N VAL A 150 10.64 7.50 -17.53
CA VAL A 150 9.66 8.53 -17.87
C VAL A 150 8.66 8.04 -18.94
N ASP A 151 9.06 7.07 -19.76
CA ASP A 151 8.18 6.42 -20.73
C ASP A 151 7.19 5.42 -20.09
N PHE A 152 7.29 5.26 -18.77
CA PHE A 152 6.42 4.41 -17.94
C PHE A 152 5.66 5.24 -16.88
N PRO A 153 4.83 6.21 -17.29
CA PRO A 153 4.12 7.07 -16.35
C PRO A 153 3.25 6.27 -15.38
N VAL A 154 3.31 6.67 -14.11
CA VAL A 154 2.45 6.13 -13.06
C VAL A 154 1.03 6.65 -13.27
N VAL A 155 0.08 5.75 -13.48
CA VAL A 155 -1.34 6.08 -13.67
C VAL A 155 -2.09 6.06 -12.35
N LYS A 156 -1.76 5.12 -11.45
CA LYS A 156 -2.39 4.99 -10.13
C LYS A 156 -1.37 4.62 -9.06
N GLN A 157 -1.41 5.35 -7.95
CA GLN A 157 -0.77 4.94 -6.70
C GLN A 157 -1.67 3.98 -5.95
N CYS A 158 -1.11 2.90 -5.40
CA CYS A 158 -1.82 1.85 -4.71
C CYS A 158 -1.38 1.73 -3.25
N ARG A 159 -2.25 1.21 -2.41
CA ARG A 159 -1.98 1.03 -0.97
C ARG A 159 -1.23 -0.28 -0.69
N SER A 160 -1.42 -1.27 -1.53
CA SER A 160 -0.82 -2.59 -1.40
C SER A 160 -0.65 -3.23 -2.77
N LYS A 161 0.08 -4.37 -2.83
CA LYS A 161 0.20 -5.18 -4.03
C LYS A 161 -1.17 -5.63 -4.54
N PHE A 162 -2.04 -6.11 -3.66
CA PHE A 162 -3.40 -6.57 -4.02
C PHE A 162 -4.26 -5.44 -4.61
N ASP A 163 -4.18 -4.22 -4.06
CA ASP A 163 -4.84 -3.03 -4.61
C ASP A 163 -4.30 -2.69 -6.02
N ALA A 164 -3.00 -2.89 -6.24
CA ALA A 164 -2.38 -2.69 -7.55
C ALA A 164 -2.84 -3.72 -8.58
N GLU A 165 -2.88 -5.00 -8.22
CA GLU A 165 -3.37 -6.10 -9.07
C GLU A 165 -4.83 -5.89 -9.50
N ILE A 166 -5.71 -5.48 -8.57
CA ILE A 166 -7.11 -5.18 -8.91
C ILE A 166 -7.21 -4.00 -9.88
N LYS A 167 -6.50 -2.90 -9.58
CA LYS A 167 -6.54 -1.70 -10.43
C LYS A 167 -5.95 -1.94 -11.81
N GLU A 168 -4.86 -2.71 -11.91
CA GLU A 168 -4.29 -3.16 -13.17
C GLU A 168 -5.33 -3.94 -13.99
N ALA A 169 -5.94 -4.98 -13.39
CA ALA A 169 -6.94 -5.81 -14.07
C ALA A 169 -8.14 -4.99 -14.58
N LEU A 170 -8.66 -4.07 -13.76
CA LEU A 170 -9.75 -3.17 -14.14
C LEU A 170 -9.35 -2.23 -15.30
N MET A 171 -8.12 -1.71 -15.28
CA MET A 171 -7.61 -0.85 -16.36
C MET A 171 -7.38 -1.63 -17.64
N ILE A 172 -6.83 -2.84 -17.57
CA ILE A 172 -6.66 -3.73 -18.72
C ILE A 172 -8.02 -4.05 -19.34
N GLN A 173 -9.02 -4.37 -18.51
CA GLN A 173 -10.39 -4.64 -18.99
C GLN A 173 -11.02 -3.42 -19.67
N LYS A 174 -10.80 -2.22 -19.11
CA LYS A 174 -11.37 -0.97 -19.64
C LYS A 174 -10.70 -0.52 -20.93
N GLU A 175 -9.35 -0.52 -20.97
CA GLU A 175 -8.58 0.04 -22.07
C GLU A 175 -8.23 -0.98 -23.15
N ASN A 176 -8.31 -2.28 -22.82
CA ASN A 176 -8.05 -3.41 -23.73
C ASN A 176 -6.70 -3.28 -24.48
N PRO A 177 -5.57 -3.05 -23.77
CA PRO A 177 -4.29 -2.70 -24.35
C PRO A 177 -3.69 -3.83 -25.20
N ILE A 178 -3.14 -3.48 -26.38
CA ILE A 178 -2.71 -4.48 -27.39
C ILE A 178 -1.53 -5.32 -26.88
N ILE A 179 -0.54 -4.71 -26.22
CA ILE A 179 0.66 -5.42 -25.75
C ILE A 179 0.31 -6.41 -24.63
N ASN A 180 -0.69 -6.11 -23.77
CA ASN A 180 -1.16 -7.06 -22.77
C ASN A 180 -1.85 -8.29 -23.39
N LYS A 181 -2.51 -8.15 -24.54
CA LYS A 181 -3.16 -9.28 -25.24
C LYS A 181 -2.19 -10.36 -25.69
N GLN A 182 -0.94 -9.98 -25.97
CA GLN A 182 0.10 -10.96 -26.31
C GLN A 182 0.42 -11.90 -25.15
N LEU A 183 0.24 -11.42 -23.90
CA LEU A 183 0.41 -12.24 -22.68
C LEU A 183 -0.74 -13.26 -22.50
N PHE A 184 -1.95 -12.91 -22.91
CA PHE A 184 -3.11 -13.83 -22.78
C PHE A 184 -3.01 -15.05 -23.71
N LYS A 185 -2.32 -14.95 -24.83
CA LYS A 185 -2.04 -16.10 -25.72
C LYS A 185 -1.06 -17.10 -25.12
N SER A 186 -0.28 -16.73 -24.10
CA SER A 186 0.73 -17.58 -23.45
C SER A 186 0.24 -18.24 -22.14
N GLY A 187 -1.05 -18.24 -21.84
CA GLY A 187 -1.65 -19.12 -20.80
C GLY A 187 -1.64 -18.58 -19.36
N SER A 188 -1.23 -17.35 -19.09
CA SER A 188 -1.35 -16.74 -17.77
C SER A 188 -2.44 -15.67 -17.76
N SER A 189 -3.70 -16.11 -17.62
CA SER A 189 -4.82 -15.19 -17.51
C SER A 189 -5.26 -15.09 -16.06
N PHE A 190 -5.04 -13.93 -15.45
CA PHE A 190 -5.78 -13.52 -14.26
C PHE A 190 -7.07 -12.84 -14.75
N THR A 191 -8.07 -13.65 -15.05
CA THR A 191 -9.40 -13.12 -15.39
C THR A 191 -10.14 -12.90 -14.08
N LEU A 192 -10.22 -11.66 -13.60
CA LEU A 192 -11.16 -11.28 -12.56
C LEU A 192 -12.60 -11.46 -13.13
N LYS A 193 -13.22 -12.61 -12.87
CA LYS A 193 -14.66 -12.79 -13.07
C LYS A 193 -15.38 -12.03 -11.95
N ILE A 194 -15.56 -10.72 -12.11
CA ILE A 194 -16.26 -9.89 -11.13
C ILE A 194 -17.77 -9.91 -11.35
N PHE A 195 -18.24 -10.37 -12.52
CA PHE A 195 -19.67 -10.51 -12.83
C PHE A 195 -19.93 -11.85 -13.53
N GLY A 196 -20.54 -12.77 -12.82
CA GLY A 196 -21.25 -13.93 -13.31
C GLY A 196 -22.70 -13.77 -12.91
#